data_a86fbab1a141946bb2bb0c1f9cf54ab8
#
_entry.id   a86fbab1a141946bb2bb0c1f9cf54ab8
#
_cell.length_a   1.000
_cell.length_b   1.000
_cell.length_c   1.000
_cell.angle_alpha   90.00
_cell.angle_beta   90.00
_cell.angle_gamma   90.00
#
_symmetry.space_group_name_H-M   'P 1'
#
loop_
_entity.id
_entity.type
_entity.pdbx_description
1 polymer ?
#
loop_
_entity_poly.entity_id
_entity_poly.type
_entity_poly.pdbx_seq_one_letter_code
_entity_poly.pdbx_strand_id
1 'polypeptide(L)'
;MKATVRHGLTLLLTLAMVALSVSAQAERKLLDQVVAIVDDEALLQSELDARVNTIIGRLSAQGTGLPPRDLLEERVLEQLITESIQLQMADDMGMRVSDNELNETLANIARSNGLSLAQFEQQLTREGVTYQQAREQIRNEMLTSRVQQRRVGSRVRITDREVENYLQAQQARGANEPEYRLAYIFVETEEPGNEASEAAARAKADQLRQQIVEGRDFREVAVAESDASNALEGGDMGWRSESQLPSLVAPVVPELEEGETSDVLENNSGFHLVQVMETRGVEQQEFVRQHRVRHILIRSSDAVTEAQAERRIDEIYQQLQDGADFAALAREFSDDSVSGSDGGNLGWVSPGQMVPAFEQAMMDAEVGEYYGPVRSQFGWHILQVQERRQQDVTNANRESQARQAIYQRKFETELQNWLREIRDEAFVEFKGEYSDLDASNENKGAS
;
A
#
# COMPACT_ATOMS: atom_id res chain seq x y z
N MET A 1 -42.17 -11.27 -80.48
CA MET A 1 -42.08 -10.76 -79.13
C MET A 1 -41.54 -11.75 -78.10
N LYS A 2 -40.57 -12.65 -78.42
CA LYS A 2 -39.99 -13.63 -77.46
C LYS A 2 -38.45 -13.59 -77.34
N ALA A 3 -37.77 -12.67 -78.04
CA ALA A 3 -36.30 -12.59 -78.01
C ALA A 3 -35.76 -11.46 -77.16
N THR A 4 -36.52 -10.45 -76.75
CA THR A 4 -36.08 -9.28 -75.99
C THR A 4 -36.11 -9.49 -74.47
N VAL A 5 -36.81 -10.53 -73.94
CA VAL A 5 -36.92 -10.81 -72.49
C VAL A 5 -35.74 -11.60 -72.02
N ARG A 6 -35.04 -12.37 -72.88
CA ARG A 6 -33.90 -13.23 -72.49
C ARG A 6 -32.59 -12.49 -72.22
N HIS A 7 -32.41 -11.31 -72.87
CA HIS A 7 -31.19 -10.49 -72.68
C HIS A 7 -31.26 -9.57 -71.42
N GLY A 8 -32.48 -9.18 -71.05
CA GLY A 8 -32.68 -8.35 -69.84
C GLY A 8 -32.42 -9.15 -68.53
N LEU A 9 -32.73 -10.45 -68.53
CA LEU A 9 -32.58 -11.28 -67.34
C LEU A 9 -31.11 -11.71 -67.06
N THR A 10 -30.30 -11.88 -68.12
CA THR A 10 -28.85 -12.16 -68.00
C THR A 10 -28.06 -10.93 -67.61
N LEU A 11 -28.46 -9.73 -68.00
CA LEU A 11 -27.78 -8.48 -67.57
C LEU A 11 -28.08 -8.12 -66.14
N LEU A 12 -29.26 -8.45 -65.58
CA LEU A 12 -29.65 -8.24 -64.23
C LEU A 12 -28.95 -9.26 -63.26
N LEU A 13 -28.72 -10.51 -63.71
CA LEU A 13 -28.01 -11.52 -62.95
C LEU A 13 -26.50 -11.23 -62.84
N THR A 14 -25.88 -10.67 -63.90
CA THR A 14 -24.47 -10.29 -63.87
C THR A 14 -24.24 -9.02 -63.02
N LEU A 15 -25.18 -8.08 -62.97
CA LEU A 15 -25.09 -6.89 -62.12
C LEU A 15 -25.28 -7.24 -60.63
N ALA A 16 -26.13 -8.23 -60.34
CA ALA A 16 -26.32 -8.75 -58.97
C ALA A 16 -25.11 -9.54 -58.47
N MET A 17 -24.35 -10.24 -59.31
CA MET A 17 -23.11 -10.91 -58.92
C MET A 17 -21.93 -9.98 -58.68
N VAL A 18 -21.89 -8.80 -59.34
CA VAL A 18 -20.85 -7.79 -59.06
C VAL A 18 -21.15 -6.98 -57.79
N ALA A 19 -22.43 -6.85 -57.41
CA ALA A 19 -22.80 -6.17 -56.15
C ALA A 19 -22.54 -7.01 -54.88
N LEU A 20 -22.39 -8.35 -55.00
CA LEU A 20 -22.10 -9.25 -53.86
C LEU A 20 -20.60 -9.42 -53.54
N SER A 21 -19.71 -8.86 -54.38
CA SER A 21 -18.26 -8.96 -54.20
C SER A 21 -17.61 -7.79 -53.44
N VAL A 22 -18.38 -6.85 -52.91
CA VAL A 22 -17.84 -5.64 -52.24
C VAL A 22 -18.00 -5.64 -50.71
N SER A 23 -18.37 -6.76 -50.08
CA SER A 23 -18.62 -6.77 -48.63
C SER A 23 -17.84 -7.80 -47.87
N ALA A 24 -16.58 -8.03 -48.22
CA ALA A 24 -15.64 -8.72 -47.36
C ALA A 24 -14.43 -7.82 -47.10
N GLN A 25 -14.69 -6.62 -46.59
CA GLN A 25 -13.71 -5.93 -45.78
C GLN A 25 -13.75 -6.64 -44.40
N ALA A 26 -12.93 -7.66 -44.26
CA ALA A 26 -12.57 -8.11 -42.95
C ALA A 26 -12.02 -6.88 -42.21
N GLU A 27 -12.72 -6.39 -41.17
CA GLU A 27 -12.15 -5.49 -40.20
C GLU A 27 -10.84 -6.12 -39.79
N ARG A 28 -9.73 -5.54 -40.22
CA ARG A 28 -8.43 -5.89 -39.69
C ARG A 28 -8.49 -5.43 -38.22
N LYS A 29 -8.83 -6.37 -37.33
CA LYS A 29 -8.62 -6.18 -35.91
C LYS A 29 -7.13 -5.91 -35.80
N LEU A 30 -6.74 -4.68 -35.56
CA LEU A 30 -5.36 -4.38 -35.20
C LEU A 30 -5.00 -5.31 -34.03
N LEU A 31 -4.06 -6.18 -34.26
CA LEU A 31 -3.44 -6.92 -33.17
C LEU A 31 -2.69 -5.88 -32.32
N ASP A 32 -2.81 -6.00 -31.02
CA ASP A 32 -2.12 -5.13 -30.08
C ASP A 32 -0.61 -5.24 -30.31
N GLN A 33 0.11 -4.12 -30.14
CA GLN A 33 1.55 -4.09 -30.38
C GLN A 33 2.28 -4.42 -29.08
N VAL A 34 3.29 -5.27 -29.15
CA VAL A 34 4.20 -5.52 -28.03
C VAL A 34 5.18 -4.35 -27.93
N VAL A 35 5.29 -3.72 -26.76
CA VAL A 35 6.21 -2.60 -26.47
C VAL A 35 7.47 -3.06 -25.75
N ALA A 36 7.35 -4.10 -24.92
CA ALA A 36 8.48 -4.74 -24.28
C ALA A 36 8.19 -6.23 -24.01
N ILE A 37 9.25 -7.04 -23.91
CA ILE A 37 9.21 -8.40 -23.37
C ILE A 37 10.01 -8.36 -22.08
N VAL A 38 9.38 -8.81 -20.99
CA VAL A 38 9.96 -8.84 -19.63
C VAL A 38 10.02 -10.30 -19.20
N ASP A 39 11.19 -10.88 -19.18
CA ASP A 39 11.40 -12.32 -18.99
C ASP A 39 10.46 -13.14 -19.91
N ASP A 40 9.40 -13.74 -19.39
CA ASP A 40 8.46 -14.58 -20.14
C ASP A 40 7.14 -13.85 -20.52
N GLU A 41 6.95 -12.57 -20.14
CA GLU A 41 5.73 -11.81 -20.39
C GLU A 41 5.92 -10.70 -21.42
N ALA A 42 4.89 -10.45 -22.22
CA ALA A 42 4.83 -9.35 -23.19
C ALA A 42 3.97 -8.21 -22.67
N LEU A 43 4.52 -7.01 -22.60
CA LEU A 43 3.78 -5.77 -22.34
C LEU A 43 3.21 -5.21 -23.64
N LEU A 44 1.95 -4.80 -23.62
CA LEU A 44 1.22 -4.35 -24.79
C LEU A 44 1.08 -2.83 -24.83
N GLN A 45 0.99 -2.28 -26.04
CA GLN A 45 0.76 -0.85 -26.26
C GLN A 45 -0.54 -0.38 -25.61
N SER A 46 -1.60 -1.20 -25.66
CA SER A 46 -2.88 -0.86 -25.02
C SER A 46 -2.78 -0.74 -23.52
N GLU A 47 -1.94 -1.52 -22.85
CA GLU A 47 -1.69 -1.44 -21.40
C GLU A 47 -0.94 -0.16 -21.05
N LEU A 48 0.11 0.14 -21.83
CA LEU A 48 0.87 1.39 -21.70
C LEU A 48 -0.05 2.61 -21.89
N ASP A 49 -0.81 2.65 -22.98
CA ASP A 49 -1.74 3.76 -23.29
C ASP A 49 -2.80 3.93 -22.18
N ALA A 50 -3.36 2.84 -21.67
CA ALA A 50 -4.34 2.89 -20.59
C ALA A 50 -3.74 3.51 -19.32
N ARG A 51 -2.53 3.08 -18.95
CA ARG A 51 -1.82 3.60 -17.77
C ARG A 51 -1.45 5.07 -17.94
N VAL A 52 -0.90 5.45 -19.10
CA VAL A 52 -0.55 6.84 -19.43
C VAL A 52 -1.78 7.74 -19.36
N ASN A 53 -2.91 7.33 -19.97
CA ASN A 53 -4.14 8.11 -19.94
C ASN A 53 -4.70 8.28 -18.52
N THR A 54 -4.59 7.27 -17.68
CA THR A 54 -4.98 7.34 -16.27
C THR A 54 -4.15 8.36 -15.51
N ILE A 55 -2.83 8.39 -15.72
CA ILE A 55 -1.91 9.34 -15.09
C ILE A 55 -2.18 10.76 -15.58
N ILE A 56 -2.37 10.95 -16.89
CA ILE A 56 -2.72 12.26 -17.48
C ILE A 56 -4.03 12.79 -16.86
N GLY A 57 -5.06 11.93 -16.72
CA GLY A 57 -6.32 12.31 -16.10
C GLY A 57 -6.14 12.79 -14.66
N ARG A 58 -5.35 12.06 -13.87
CA ARG A 58 -5.05 12.40 -12.48
C ARG A 58 -4.27 13.72 -12.34
N LEU A 59 -3.18 13.88 -13.08
CA LEU A 59 -2.36 15.10 -13.04
C LEU A 59 -3.17 16.32 -13.48
N SER A 60 -3.99 16.18 -14.54
CA SER A 60 -4.88 17.25 -15.01
C SER A 60 -5.91 17.65 -13.95
N ALA A 61 -6.49 16.68 -13.23
CA ALA A 61 -7.45 16.94 -12.16
C ALA A 61 -6.79 17.66 -10.95
N GLN A 62 -5.49 17.46 -10.76
CA GLN A 62 -4.71 18.13 -9.72
C GLN A 62 -4.16 19.49 -10.13
N GLY A 63 -4.37 19.91 -11.41
CA GLY A 63 -3.86 21.17 -11.93
C GLY A 63 -2.35 21.19 -12.16
N THR A 64 -1.71 20.00 -12.17
CA THR A 64 -0.27 19.86 -12.44
C THR A 64 -0.03 19.93 -13.95
N GLY A 65 1.00 20.65 -14.37
CA GLY A 65 1.42 20.68 -15.79
C GLY A 65 1.85 19.29 -16.26
N LEU A 66 1.53 18.96 -17.50
CA LEU A 66 1.87 17.68 -18.09
C LEU A 66 3.25 17.71 -18.74
N PRO A 67 4.12 16.73 -18.48
CA PRO A 67 5.36 16.58 -19.22
C PRO A 67 5.07 16.21 -20.69
N PRO A 68 6.06 16.28 -21.59
CA PRO A 68 5.96 15.71 -22.93
C PRO A 68 5.48 14.26 -22.87
N ARG A 69 4.62 13.89 -23.81
CA ARG A 69 3.95 12.57 -23.79
C ARG A 69 4.95 11.41 -23.92
N ASP A 70 5.96 11.55 -24.75
CA ASP A 70 7.04 10.59 -24.96
C ASP A 70 7.79 10.29 -23.66
N LEU A 71 8.14 11.33 -22.91
CA LEU A 71 8.78 11.19 -21.61
C LEU A 71 7.89 10.49 -20.57
N LEU A 72 6.58 10.75 -20.61
CA LEU A 72 5.62 10.10 -19.75
C LEU A 72 5.47 8.61 -20.10
N GLU A 73 5.43 8.29 -21.39
CA GLU A 73 5.33 6.92 -21.90
C GLU A 73 6.56 6.09 -21.47
N GLU A 74 7.78 6.61 -21.61
CA GLU A 74 8.99 5.94 -21.13
C GLU A 74 8.92 5.63 -19.63
N ARG A 75 8.52 6.60 -18.81
CA ARG A 75 8.40 6.44 -17.36
C ARG A 75 7.36 5.39 -16.98
N VAL A 76 6.22 5.44 -17.64
CA VAL A 76 5.13 4.48 -17.41
C VAL A 76 5.54 3.09 -17.86
N LEU A 77 6.27 2.97 -18.97
CA LEU A 77 6.79 1.69 -19.46
C LEU A 77 7.75 1.06 -18.45
N GLU A 78 8.70 1.80 -17.90
CA GLU A 78 9.59 1.31 -16.84
C GLU A 78 8.82 0.89 -15.57
N GLN A 79 7.78 1.62 -15.21
CA GLN A 79 6.91 1.22 -14.10
C GLN A 79 6.17 -0.09 -14.39
N LEU A 80 5.63 -0.28 -15.61
CA LEU A 80 4.96 -1.51 -16.02
C LEU A 80 5.95 -2.69 -16.07
N ILE A 81 7.18 -2.49 -16.54
CA ILE A 81 8.24 -3.49 -16.51
C ILE A 81 8.49 -3.96 -15.08
N THR A 82 8.69 -3.02 -14.16
CA THR A 82 8.93 -3.33 -12.75
C THR A 82 7.73 -4.01 -12.09
N GLU A 83 6.50 -3.63 -12.47
CA GLU A 83 5.25 -4.28 -12.02
C GLU A 83 5.16 -5.72 -12.55
N SER A 84 5.45 -5.96 -13.84
CA SER A 84 5.46 -7.30 -14.46
C SER A 84 6.45 -8.24 -13.76
N ILE A 85 7.69 -7.80 -13.50
CA ILE A 85 8.69 -8.58 -12.76
C ILE A 85 8.13 -9.02 -11.39
N GLN A 86 7.50 -8.11 -10.65
CA GLN A 86 6.93 -8.42 -9.34
C GLN A 86 5.74 -9.40 -9.43
N LEU A 87 4.91 -9.29 -10.47
CA LEU A 87 3.78 -10.20 -10.68
C LEU A 87 4.26 -11.61 -11.06
N GLN A 88 5.29 -11.73 -11.89
CA GLN A 88 5.94 -13.00 -12.19
C GLN A 88 6.52 -13.63 -10.92
N MET A 89 7.22 -12.84 -10.09
CA MET A 89 7.70 -13.29 -8.77
C MET A 89 6.55 -13.74 -7.85
N ALA A 90 5.39 -13.08 -7.89
CA ALA A 90 4.22 -13.50 -7.12
C ALA A 90 3.72 -14.88 -7.59
N ASP A 91 3.68 -15.10 -8.89
CA ASP A 91 3.26 -16.38 -9.47
C ASP A 91 4.23 -17.52 -9.13
N ASP A 92 5.52 -17.30 -9.27
CA ASP A 92 6.60 -18.22 -8.88
C ASP A 92 6.54 -18.60 -7.40
N MET A 93 6.18 -17.66 -6.53
CA MET A 93 6.00 -17.89 -5.10
C MET A 93 4.64 -18.53 -4.76
N GLY A 94 3.78 -18.80 -5.75
CA GLY A 94 2.44 -19.33 -5.55
C GLY A 94 1.49 -18.38 -4.80
N MET A 95 1.75 -17.07 -4.83
CA MET A 95 0.88 -16.10 -4.17
C MET A 95 -0.43 -15.94 -4.95
N ARG A 96 -1.54 -15.88 -4.23
CA ARG A 96 -2.87 -15.73 -4.82
C ARG A 96 -3.70 -14.77 -3.98
N VAL A 97 -4.54 -13.99 -4.62
CA VAL A 97 -5.57 -13.15 -3.99
C VAL A 97 -6.92 -13.80 -4.27
N SER A 98 -7.63 -14.16 -3.22
CA SER A 98 -8.97 -14.75 -3.36
C SER A 98 -10.00 -13.68 -3.76
N ASP A 99 -11.09 -14.11 -4.42
CA ASP A 99 -12.16 -13.17 -4.79
C ASP A 99 -12.85 -12.54 -3.57
N ASN A 100 -12.94 -13.26 -2.45
CA ASN A 100 -13.50 -12.69 -1.22
C ASN A 100 -12.62 -11.54 -0.69
N GLU A 101 -11.33 -11.75 -0.61
CA GLU A 101 -10.36 -10.76 -0.16
C GLU A 101 -10.33 -9.53 -1.09
N LEU A 102 -10.36 -9.75 -2.40
CA LEU A 102 -10.46 -8.68 -3.38
C LEU A 102 -11.77 -7.88 -3.23
N ASN A 103 -12.90 -8.55 -3.01
CA ASN A 103 -14.19 -7.89 -2.80
C ASN A 103 -14.21 -7.07 -1.51
N GLU A 104 -13.61 -7.57 -0.43
CA GLU A 104 -13.45 -6.83 0.83
C GLU A 104 -12.57 -5.60 0.64
N THR A 105 -11.47 -5.72 -0.08
CA THR A 105 -10.57 -4.60 -0.39
C THR A 105 -11.29 -3.53 -1.20
N LEU A 106 -12.01 -3.92 -2.26
CA LEU A 106 -12.82 -2.99 -3.07
C LEU A 106 -13.91 -2.28 -2.23
N ALA A 107 -14.58 -3.02 -1.36
CA ALA A 107 -15.59 -2.45 -0.47
C ALA A 107 -14.95 -1.47 0.54
N ASN A 108 -13.73 -1.74 1.00
CA ASN A 108 -12.98 -0.85 1.89
C ASN A 108 -12.56 0.43 1.16
N ILE A 109 -12.05 0.32 -0.07
CA ILE A 109 -11.70 1.46 -0.92
C ILE A 109 -12.93 2.33 -1.19
N ALA A 110 -14.06 1.74 -1.55
CA ALA A 110 -15.30 2.48 -1.74
C ALA A 110 -15.71 3.24 -0.47
N ARG A 111 -15.68 2.57 0.69
CA ARG A 111 -16.05 3.18 1.99
C ARG A 111 -15.10 4.31 2.41
N SER A 112 -13.79 4.17 2.20
CA SER A 112 -12.83 5.23 2.51
C SER A 112 -13.02 6.48 1.64
N ASN A 113 -13.61 6.31 0.44
CA ASN A 113 -14.04 7.41 -0.43
C ASN A 113 -15.48 7.90 -0.15
N GLY A 114 -16.14 7.42 0.91
CA GLY A 114 -17.51 7.79 1.26
C GLY A 114 -18.58 7.23 0.31
N LEU A 115 -18.26 6.17 -0.45
CA LEU A 115 -19.12 5.60 -1.47
C LEU A 115 -19.61 4.20 -1.09
N SER A 116 -20.80 3.83 -1.57
CA SER A 116 -21.15 2.41 -1.68
C SER A 116 -20.41 1.78 -2.87
N LEU A 117 -20.29 0.44 -2.87
CA LEU A 117 -19.65 -0.27 -3.98
C LEU A 117 -20.31 0.03 -5.33
N ALA A 118 -21.65 0.14 -5.38
CA ALA A 118 -22.37 0.49 -6.60
C ALA A 118 -22.09 1.93 -7.08
N GLN A 119 -21.93 2.88 -6.15
CA GLN A 119 -21.54 4.25 -6.50
C GLN A 119 -20.08 4.31 -6.99
N PHE A 120 -19.21 3.53 -6.38
CA PHE A 120 -17.81 3.38 -6.82
C PHE A 120 -17.73 2.84 -8.25
N GLU A 121 -18.48 1.78 -8.57
CA GLU A 121 -18.57 1.23 -9.94
C GLU A 121 -19.08 2.27 -10.96
N GLN A 122 -20.08 3.06 -10.57
CA GLN A 122 -20.58 4.15 -11.44
C GLN A 122 -19.52 5.25 -11.64
N GLN A 123 -18.74 5.56 -10.62
CA GLN A 123 -17.66 6.54 -10.70
C GLN A 123 -16.57 6.06 -11.66
N LEU A 124 -16.08 4.83 -11.50
CA LEU A 124 -15.11 4.21 -12.42
C LEU A 124 -15.58 4.29 -13.88
N THR A 125 -16.86 3.98 -14.12
CA THR A 125 -17.44 4.05 -15.46
C THR A 125 -17.42 5.48 -16.03
N ARG A 126 -17.65 6.50 -15.22
CA ARG A 126 -17.55 7.92 -15.65
C ARG A 126 -16.12 8.34 -15.95
N GLU A 127 -15.15 7.74 -15.27
CA GLU A 127 -13.71 7.94 -15.47
C GLU A 127 -13.16 7.11 -16.63
N GLY A 128 -14.02 6.31 -17.32
CA GLY A 128 -13.66 5.48 -18.45
C GLY A 128 -12.99 4.16 -18.09
N VAL A 129 -13.01 3.77 -16.80
CA VAL A 129 -12.45 2.52 -16.30
C VAL A 129 -13.57 1.51 -16.06
N THR A 130 -13.44 0.30 -16.59
CA THR A 130 -14.40 -0.77 -16.30
C THR A 130 -14.15 -1.33 -14.91
N TYR A 131 -15.21 -1.83 -14.26
CA TYR A 131 -15.09 -2.50 -12.96
C TYR A 131 -14.13 -3.69 -13.00
N GLN A 132 -14.09 -4.41 -14.12
CA GLN A 132 -13.17 -5.53 -14.34
C GLN A 132 -11.70 -5.06 -14.33
N GLN A 133 -11.40 -3.97 -15.05
CA GLN A 133 -10.04 -3.38 -15.06
C GLN A 133 -9.62 -2.92 -13.67
N ALA A 134 -10.51 -2.25 -12.93
CA ALA A 134 -10.23 -1.82 -11.56
C ALA A 134 -9.97 -3.03 -10.63
N ARG A 135 -10.75 -4.11 -10.77
CA ARG A 135 -10.53 -5.35 -10.01
C ARG A 135 -9.16 -5.96 -10.28
N GLU A 136 -8.76 -6.02 -11.55
CA GLU A 136 -7.47 -6.59 -11.95
C GLU A 136 -6.32 -5.72 -11.45
N GLN A 137 -6.43 -4.41 -11.59
CA GLN A 137 -5.43 -3.48 -11.07
C GLN A 137 -5.25 -3.65 -9.55
N ILE A 138 -6.34 -3.68 -8.78
CA ILE A 138 -6.28 -3.86 -7.33
C ILE A 138 -5.71 -5.23 -6.95
N ARG A 139 -6.04 -6.30 -7.72
CA ARG A 139 -5.43 -7.61 -7.52
C ARG A 139 -3.92 -7.56 -7.71
N ASN A 140 -3.44 -6.90 -8.76
CA ASN A 140 -2.02 -6.73 -9.04
C ASN A 140 -1.33 -5.91 -7.93
N GLU A 141 -1.94 -4.82 -7.48
CA GLU A 141 -1.43 -4.01 -6.35
C GLU A 141 -1.34 -4.84 -5.05
N MET A 142 -2.32 -5.71 -4.78
CA MET A 142 -2.27 -6.61 -3.63
C MET A 142 -1.16 -7.65 -3.76
N LEU A 143 -0.95 -8.21 -4.96
CA LEU A 143 0.12 -9.19 -5.22
C LEU A 143 1.50 -8.55 -5.09
N THR A 144 1.73 -7.41 -5.74
CA THR A 144 3.01 -6.67 -5.65
C THR A 144 3.31 -6.26 -4.21
N SER A 145 2.32 -5.75 -3.47
CA SER A 145 2.46 -5.44 -2.05
C SER A 145 2.88 -6.65 -1.21
N ARG A 146 2.32 -7.84 -1.47
CA ARG A 146 2.71 -9.08 -0.78
C ARG A 146 4.14 -9.50 -1.10
N VAL A 147 4.54 -9.40 -2.36
CA VAL A 147 5.92 -9.69 -2.78
C VAL A 147 6.89 -8.75 -2.08
N GLN A 148 6.61 -7.43 -2.12
CA GLN A 148 7.41 -6.41 -1.45
C GLN A 148 7.51 -6.69 0.04
N GLN A 149 6.38 -6.92 0.72
CA GLN A 149 6.37 -7.22 2.15
C GLN A 149 7.20 -8.47 2.49
N ARG A 150 7.12 -9.50 1.66
CA ARG A 150 7.86 -10.75 1.89
C ARG A 150 9.35 -10.61 1.58
N ARG A 151 9.72 -9.94 0.48
CA ARG A 151 11.12 -9.81 0.03
C ARG A 151 11.87 -8.73 0.79
N VAL A 152 11.25 -7.57 0.94
CA VAL A 152 11.84 -6.40 1.58
C VAL A 152 11.66 -6.42 3.09
N GLY A 153 10.44 -6.73 3.56
CA GLY A 153 10.14 -6.75 4.99
C GLY A 153 11.05 -7.69 5.79
N SER A 154 11.46 -8.81 5.19
CA SER A 154 12.40 -9.76 5.83
C SER A 154 13.84 -9.23 5.95
N ARG A 155 14.22 -8.23 5.14
CA ARG A 155 15.54 -7.59 5.15
C ARG A 155 15.61 -6.48 6.21
N VAL A 156 14.48 -5.87 6.57
CA VAL A 156 14.41 -4.78 7.54
C VAL A 156 14.58 -5.31 8.97
N ARG A 157 15.64 -4.86 9.63
CA ARG A 157 15.91 -5.15 11.04
C ARG A 157 16.02 -3.86 11.84
N ILE A 158 15.38 -3.82 12.98
CA ILE A 158 15.40 -2.68 13.89
C ILE A 158 16.02 -3.13 15.20
N THR A 159 17.03 -2.40 15.64
CA THR A 159 17.72 -2.66 16.91
C THR A 159 17.16 -1.74 18.01
N ASP A 160 17.26 -2.19 19.28
CA ASP A 160 16.85 -1.36 20.42
C ASP A 160 17.64 -0.05 20.50
N ARG A 161 18.90 -0.08 20.08
CA ARG A 161 19.75 1.12 20.02
C ARG A 161 19.24 2.15 19.02
N GLU A 162 18.70 1.73 17.87
CA GLU A 162 18.09 2.65 16.91
C GLU A 162 16.84 3.29 17.48
N VAL A 163 16.04 2.53 18.22
CA VAL A 163 14.85 3.03 18.92
C VAL A 163 15.26 4.04 19.99
N GLU A 164 16.26 3.73 20.79
CA GLU A 164 16.76 4.63 21.83
C GLU A 164 17.30 5.94 21.24
N ASN A 165 18.17 5.86 20.23
CA ASN A 165 18.71 7.03 19.54
C ASN A 165 17.61 7.89 18.93
N TYR A 166 16.61 7.26 18.34
CA TYR A 166 15.46 7.92 17.78
C TYR A 166 14.67 8.69 18.85
N LEU A 167 14.35 8.04 19.98
CA LEU A 167 13.63 8.67 21.10
C LEU A 167 14.42 9.79 21.74
N GLN A 168 15.74 9.63 21.89
CA GLN A 168 16.62 10.69 22.39
C GLN A 168 16.65 11.91 21.47
N ALA A 169 16.69 11.68 20.16
CA ALA A 169 16.62 12.76 19.18
C ALA A 169 15.27 13.50 19.24
N GLN A 170 14.16 12.78 19.47
CA GLN A 170 12.84 13.40 19.69
C GLN A 170 12.81 14.26 20.96
N GLN A 171 13.31 13.73 22.07
CA GLN A 171 13.35 14.47 23.35
C GLN A 171 14.21 15.75 23.27
N ALA A 172 15.31 15.70 22.53
CA ALA A 172 16.20 16.87 22.35
C ALA A 172 15.55 18.00 21.54
N ARG A 173 14.51 17.71 20.74
CA ARG A 173 13.82 18.67 19.88
C ARG A 173 12.54 19.28 20.48
N GLY A 174 12.09 18.78 21.63
CA GLY A 174 10.89 19.28 22.32
C GLY A 174 9.58 18.66 21.80
N ALA A 175 8.56 18.75 22.62
CA ALA A 175 7.41 17.88 22.61
C ALA A 175 6.33 18.12 21.54
N ASN A 176 6.62 18.76 20.42
CA ASN A 176 5.70 18.91 19.30
C ASN A 176 6.39 18.41 18.03
N GLU A 177 6.11 17.19 17.60
CA GLU A 177 6.57 16.76 16.28
C GLU A 177 5.67 17.37 15.20
N PRO A 178 6.16 18.27 14.37
CA PRO A 178 5.45 18.67 13.18
C PRO A 178 5.35 17.48 12.22
N GLU A 179 4.20 17.36 11.57
CA GLU A 179 4.05 16.50 10.41
C GLU A 179 4.25 17.35 9.15
N TYR A 180 5.00 16.81 8.21
CA TYR A 180 5.35 17.44 6.96
C TYR A 180 4.71 16.68 5.80
N ARG A 181 4.07 17.38 4.89
CA ARG A 181 3.73 16.82 3.58
C ARG A 181 4.87 17.13 2.64
N LEU A 182 5.47 16.10 2.07
CA LEU A 182 6.70 16.21 1.29
C LEU A 182 6.48 15.84 -0.16
N ALA A 183 7.22 16.51 -1.03
CA ALA A 183 7.48 16.05 -2.39
C ALA A 183 8.98 15.75 -2.54
N TYR A 184 9.32 14.76 -3.39
CA TYR A 184 10.65 14.19 -3.47
C TYR A 184 11.06 13.93 -4.91
N ILE A 185 12.32 14.27 -5.23
CA ILE A 185 12.97 13.96 -6.50
C ILE A 185 14.22 13.14 -6.21
N PHE A 186 14.43 12.11 -6.96
CA PHE A 186 15.64 11.30 -6.98
C PHE A 186 16.28 11.36 -8.36
N VAL A 187 17.59 11.56 -8.40
CA VAL A 187 18.42 11.47 -9.60
C VAL A 187 19.41 10.35 -9.39
N GLU A 188 19.21 9.25 -10.09
CA GLU A 188 20.04 8.05 -9.96
C GLU A 188 21.45 8.27 -10.53
N THR A 189 22.46 7.72 -9.85
CA THR A 189 23.82 7.61 -10.41
C THR A 189 23.91 6.30 -11.18
N GLU A 190 24.02 6.37 -12.50
CA GLU A 190 24.02 5.22 -13.40
C GLU A 190 25.13 4.20 -13.07
N GLU A 191 26.31 4.70 -12.71
CA GLU A 191 27.48 3.88 -12.33
C GLU A 191 28.03 4.37 -10.98
N PRO A 192 27.54 3.83 -9.84
CA PRO A 192 28.06 4.19 -8.53
C PRO A 192 29.56 3.89 -8.41
N GLY A 193 30.33 4.87 -7.95
CA GLY A 193 31.80 4.79 -7.86
C GLY A 193 32.53 5.26 -9.10
N ASN A 194 31.85 5.66 -10.17
CA ASN A 194 32.41 6.32 -11.34
C ASN A 194 32.29 7.86 -11.17
N GLU A 195 33.42 8.53 -10.99
CA GLU A 195 33.42 10.00 -10.75
C GLU A 195 32.70 10.81 -11.86
N ALA A 196 32.78 10.34 -13.12
CA ALA A 196 32.12 11.04 -14.22
C ALA A 196 30.58 10.88 -14.18
N SER A 197 30.08 9.69 -13.82
CA SER A 197 28.67 9.40 -13.65
C SER A 197 28.10 10.16 -12.45
N GLU A 198 28.78 10.16 -11.32
CA GLU A 198 28.41 10.91 -10.13
C GLU A 198 28.36 12.42 -10.39
N ALA A 199 29.37 12.96 -11.09
CA ALA A 199 29.39 14.38 -11.46
C ALA A 199 28.25 14.76 -12.41
N ALA A 200 27.88 13.89 -13.34
CA ALA A 200 26.77 14.11 -14.26
C ALA A 200 25.42 14.12 -13.53
N ALA A 201 25.19 13.13 -12.65
CA ALA A 201 23.96 13.03 -11.86
C ALA A 201 23.83 14.24 -10.89
N ARG A 202 24.94 14.64 -10.25
CA ARG A 202 24.98 15.84 -9.41
C ARG A 202 24.63 17.10 -10.19
N ALA A 203 25.25 17.29 -11.35
CA ALA A 203 24.97 18.46 -12.19
C ALA A 203 23.50 18.50 -12.64
N LYS A 204 22.89 17.34 -12.93
CA LYS A 204 21.47 17.23 -13.21
C LYS A 204 20.65 17.67 -11.99
N ALA A 205 20.93 17.15 -10.80
CA ALA A 205 20.22 17.50 -9.57
C ALA A 205 20.33 19.00 -9.24
N ASP A 206 21.52 19.60 -9.36
CA ASP A 206 21.74 21.03 -9.19
C ASP A 206 20.93 21.86 -10.21
N GLN A 207 20.86 21.43 -11.44
CA GLN A 207 20.04 22.07 -12.49
C GLN A 207 18.55 22.00 -12.17
N LEU A 208 18.05 20.85 -11.71
CA LEU A 208 16.63 20.70 -11.33
C LEU A 208 16.29 21.62 -10.15
N ARG A 209 17.16 21.64 -9.13
CA ARG A 209 17.00 22.55 -7.99
C ARG A 209 16.93 24.00 -8.45
N GLN A 210 17.83 24.43 -9.32
CA GLN A 210 17.83 25.79 -9.84
C GLN A 210 16.51 26.14 -10.54
N GLN A 211 15.98 25.24 -11.39
CA GLN A 211 14.69 25.44 -12.07
C GLN A 211 13.54 25.61 -11.07
N ILE A 212 13.54 24.82 -9.98
CA ILE A 212 12.50 24.91 -8.95
C ILE A 212 12.60 26.23 -8.19
N VAL A 213 13.80 26.63 -7.79
CA VAL A 213 14.05 27.92 -7.10
C VAL A 213 13.69 29.12 -8.00
N GLU A 214 13.86 28.99 -9.32
CA GLU A 214 13.44 29.98 -10.31
C GLU A 214 11.93 30.00 -10.57
N GLY A 215 11.16 29.11 -9.91
CA GLY A 215 9.69 29.12 -9.90
C GLY A 215 9.02 28.02 -10.73
N ARG A 216 9.77 27.03 -11.25
CA ARG A 216 9.16 25.86 -11.85
C ARG A 216 8.53 24.99 -10.76
N ASP A 217 7.34 24.46 -11.02
CA ASP A 217 6.63 23.61 -10.06
C ASP A 217 7.42 22.32 -9.77
N PHE A 218 7.61 22.01 -8.48
CA PHE A 218 8.39 20.85 -8.03
C PHE A 218 7.80 19.54 -8.54
N ARG A 219 6.47 19.43 -8.55
CA ARG A 219 5.75 18.21 -8.97
C ARG A 219 5.88 17.98 -10.47
N GLU A 220 5.84 19.06 -11.28
CA GLU A 220 6.12 18.95 -12.72
C GLU A 220 7.54 18.44 -12.98
N VAL A 221 8.52 18.97 -12.23
CA VAL A 221 9.92 18.53 -12.35
C VAL A 221 10.05 17.07 -11.90
N ALA A 222 9.38 16.67 -10.82
CA ALA A 222 9.39 15.29 -10.34
C ALA A 222 8.83 14.32 -11.38
N VAL A 223 7.68 14.63 -12.00
CA VAL A 223 7.08 13.79 -13.05
C VAL A 223 8.02 13.66 -14.27
N ALA A 224 8.67 14.73 -14.66
CA ALA A 224 9.50 14.75 -15.86
C ALA A 224 10.88 14.11 -15.66
N GLU A 225 11.51 14.32 -14.50
CA GLU A 225 12.95 14.15 -14.35
C GLU A 225 13.37 13.24 -13.17
N SER A 226 12.44 12.86 -12.28
CA SER A 226 12.77 12.05 -11.13
C SER A 226 12.82 10.56 -11.46
N ASP A 227 13.81 9.84 -10.93
CA ASP A 227 13.96 8.40 -11.03
C ASP A 227 13.30 7.67 -9.85
N ALA A 228 12.63 8.41 -8.95
CA ALA A 228 11.90 7.83 -7.83
C ALA A 228 10.63 7.09 -8.28
N SER A 229 10.24 6.03 -7.56
CA SER A 229 9.03 5.24 -7.85
C SER A 229 7.73 6.05 -7.78
N ASN A 230 7.70 7.14 -7.01
CA ASN A 230 6.59 8.08 -6.87
C ASN A 230 6.69 9.30 -7.81
N ALA A 231 7.61 9.28 -8.77
CA ALA A 231 7.81 10.39 -9.72
C ALA A 231 6.51 10.76 -10.46
N LEU A 232 5.77 9.76 -10.95
CA LEU A 232 4.50 9.95 -11.67
C LEU A 232 3.35 10.48 -10.79
N GLU A 233 3.56 10.51 -9.47
CA GLU A 233 2.66 11.11 -8.48
C GLU A 233 3.09 12.53 -8.09
N GLY A 234 4.04 13.11 -8.86
CA GLY A 234 4.64 14.40 -8.57
C GLY A 234 5.62 14.37 -7.40
N GLY A 235 6.17 13.18 -7.12
CA GLY A 235 7.06 12.97 -5.97
C GLY A 235 6.35 13.00 -4.61
N ASP A 236 5.01 12.99 -4.55
CA ASP A 236 4.25 13.10 -3.30
C ASP A 236 4.57 11.90 -2.37
N MET A 237 5.08 12.21 -1.19
CA MET A 237 5.36 11.23 -0.12
C MET A 237 4.24 11.17 0.92
N GLY A 238 3.20 12.00 0.78
CA GLY A 238 2.14 12.16 1.77
C GLY A 238 2.63 12.85 3.06
N TRP A 239 1.79 12.79 4.09
CA TRP A 239 2.11 13.30 5.42
C TRP A 239 3.10 12.37 6.12
N ARG A 240 4.19 12.96 6.64
CA ARG A 240 5.23 12.26 7.41
C ARG A 240 5.49 13.03 8.68
N SER A 241 5.42 12.38 9.82
CA SER A 241 6.00 12.94 11.04
C SER A 241 7.52 13.00 10.89
N GLU A 242 8.18 13.84 11.66
CA GLU A 242 9.65 13.96 11.65
C GLU A 242 10.33 12.61 11.80
N SER A 243 9.75 11.77 12.60
CA SER A 243 10.14 10.39 12.88
C SER A 243 10.00 9.45 11.68
N GLN A 244 9.12 9.73 10.74
CA GLN A 244 8.90 8.93 9.53
C GLN A 244 9.71 9.40 8.34
N LEU A 245 10.52 10.45 8.52
CA LEU A 245 11.38 10.96 7.46
C LEU A 245 12.49 9.97 7.11
N PRO A 246 12.77 9.73 5.83
CA PRO A 246 13.96 8.99 5.42
C PRO A 246 15.22 9.58 6.03
N SER A 247 16.18 8.74 6.41
CA SER A 247 17.40 9.16 7.15
C SER A 247 18.18 10.28 6.46
N LEU A 248 18.11 10.32 5.13
CA LEU A 248 18.79 11.31 4.31
C LEU A 248 18.17 12.70 4.46
N VAL A 249 16.84 12.79 4.53
CA VAL A 249 16.11 14.07 4.55
C VAL A 249 15.72 14.50 5.98
N ALA A 250 15.74 13.58 6.95
CA ALA A 250 15.37 13.85 8.34
C ALA A 250 16.15 14.99 9.01
N PRO A 251 17.46 15.22 8.73
CA PRO A 251 18.18 16.36 9.29
C PRO A 251 17.81 17.70 8.66
N VAL A 252 17.24 17.68 7.44
CA VAL A 252 17.06 18.90 6.61
C VAL A 252 15.62 19.36 6.62
N VAL A 253 14.64 18.47 6.52
CA VAL A 253 13.21 18.80 6.42
C VAL A 253 12.72 19.72 7.56
N PRO A 254 13.12 19.54 8.84
CA PRO A 254 12.67 20.42 9.91
C PRO A 254 13.19 21.87 9.83
N GLU A 255 14.21 22.12 9.01
CA GLU A 255 14.80 23.44 8.83
C GLU A 255 14.21 24.18 7.61
N LEU A 256 13.40 23.49 6.78
CA LEU A 256 12.79 24.06 5.59
C LEU A 256 11.44 24.71 5.91
N GLU A 257 11.17 25.86 5.30
CA GLU A 257 9.85 26.49 5.31
C GLU A 257 8.89 25.82 4.31
N GLU A 258 7.57 26.05 4.48
CA GLU A 258 6.59 25.58 3.49
C GLU A 258 6.87 26.18 2.10
N GLY A 259 6.92 25.32 1.09
CA GLY A 259 7.28 25.66 -0.28
C GLY A 259 8.80 25.68 -0.54
N GLU A 260 9.64 25.54 0.49
CA GLU A 260 11.09 25.53 0.33
C GLU A 260 11.62 24.17 -0.09
N THR A 261 12.62 24.18 -0.99
CA THR A 261 13.32 23.01 -1.49
C THR A 261 14.71 22.91 -0.88
N SER A 262 15.09 21.71 -0.45
CA SER A 262 16.41 21.43 0.12
C SER A 262 17.57 21.78 -0.83
N ASP A 263 18.76 21.87 -0.28
CA ASP A 263 19.98 21.65 -1.06
C ASP A 263 19.99 20.22 -1.63
N VAL A 264 20.87 19.99 -2.61
CA VAL A 264 21.06 18.65 -3.17
C VAL A 264 21.67 17.74 -2.09
N LEU A 265 20.93 16.69 -1.73
CA LEU A 265 21.37 15.68 -0.79
C LEU A 265 21.94 14.48 -1.56
N GLU A 266 22.91 13.79 -0.96
CA GLU A 266 23.67 12.74 -1.61
C GLU A 266 23.71 11.47 -0.77
N ASN A 267 23.57 10.33 -1.40
CA ASN A 267 23.88 9.01 -0.83
C ASN A 267 24.50 8.09 -1.90
N ASN A 268 24.80 6.85 -1.54
CA ASN A 268 25.43 5.88 -2.46
C ASN A 268 24.59 5.55 -3.71
N SER A 269 23.32 5.93 -3.75
CA SER A 269 22.39 5.64 -4.85
C SER A 269 22.27 6.79 -5.83
N GLY A 270 22.63 8.00 -5.41
CA GLY A 270 22.50 9.21 -6.23
C GLY A 270 22.16 10.45 -5.43
N PHE A 271 21.48 11.38 -6.08
CA PHE A 271 21.20 12.72 -5.58
C PHE A 271 19.71 12.96 -5.39
N HIS A 272 19.36 13.72 -4.35
CA HIS A 272 18.00 13.84 -3.87
C HIS A 272 17.64 15.30 -3.61
N LEU A 273 16.39 15.66 -3.91
CA LEU A 273 15.77 16.92 -3.52
C LEU A 273 14.47 16.62 -2.78
N VAL A 274 14.19 17.39 -1.74
CA VAL A 274 12.93 17.34 -1.00
C VAL A 274 12.35 18.76 -0.88
N GLN A 275 11.04 18.88 -0.99
CA GLN A 275 10.30 20.10 -0.74
C GLN A 275 9.24 19.87 0.32
N VAL A 276 9.13 20.81 1.27
CA VAL A 276 8.05 20.85 2.24
C VAL A 276 6.83 21.50 1.59
N MET A 277 5.78 20.72 1.34
CA MET A 277 4.54 21.24 0.74
C MET A 277 3.64 21.92 1.77
N GLU A 278 3.50 21.30 2.93
CA GLU A 278 2.64 21.74 4.03
C GLU A 278 3.19 21.20 5.36
N THR A 279 2.94 21.91 6.47
CA THR A 279 3.31 21.52 7.84
C THR A 279 2.09 21.48 8.76
N ARG A 280 2.04 20.55 9.75
CA ARG A 280 1.03 20.53 10.81
C ARG A 280 1.57 19.83 12.06
N GLY A 281 1.00 20.07 13.23
CA GLY A 281 1.27 19.29 14.45
C GLY A 281 1.00 19.97 15.77
N VAL A 282 0.54 19.23 16.77
CA VAL A 282 0.50 19.56 18.21
C VAL A 282 0.52 18.30 19.07
N GLU A 283 1.19 18.40 20.21
CA GLU A 283 1.46 17.35 21.19
C GLU A 283 0.28 16.94 22.10
N GLN A 284 0.15 15.66 22.45
CA GLN A 284 -0.66 15.20 23.61
C GLN A 284 -0.05 14.01 24.34
N GLN A 285 -0.13 14.01 25.70
CA GLN A 285 0.20 12.86 26.56
C GLN A 285 -0.94 11.83 26.51
N GLU A 286 -0.59 10.56 26.32
CA GLU A 286 -1.58 9.49 26.21
C GLU A 286 -1.65 8.64 27.48
N PHE A 287 -2.80 8.68 28.14
CA PHE A 287 -3.14 7.77 29.23
C PHE A 287 -4.18 6.78 28.73
N VAL A 288 -3.91 5.49 28.92
CA VAL A 288 -4.93 4.45 28.71
C VAL A 288 -5.44 3.93 30.03
N ARG A 289 -6.74 3.68 30.08
CA ARG A 289 -7.34 3.00 31.22
C ARG A 289 -7.13 1.51 31.04
N GLN A 290 -6.31 0.89 31.91
CA GLN A 290 -6.11 -0.55 31.96
C GLN A 290 -7.02 -1.17 33.00
N HIS A 291 -7.44 -2.42 32.71
CA HIS A 291 -8.27 -3.23 33.59
C HIS A 291 -7.49 -4.51 33.95
N ARG A 292 -7.40 -4.82 35.23
CA ARG A 292 -6.92 -6.12 35.66
C ARG A 292 -8.09 -7.07 35.69
N VAL A 293 -8.06 -8.08 34.83
CA VAL A 293 -9.22 -8.91 34.52
C VAL A 293 -8.89 -10.38 34.76
N ARG A 294 -9.88 -11.13 35.25
CA ARG A 294 -9.90 -12.57 35.16
C ARG A 294 -11.20 -13.03 34.52
N HIS A 295 -11.16 -14.19 33.85
CA HIS A 295 -12.31 -14.72 33.14
C HIS A 295 -12.43 -16.25 33.20
N ILE A 296 -13.61 -16.76 32.89
CA ILE A 296 -13.92 -18.16 32.62
C ILE A 296 -14.53 -18.21 31.23
N LEU A 297 -14.03 -19.08 30.37
CA LEU A 297 -14.52 -19.27 29.01
C LEU A 297 -15.12 -20.68 28.88
N ILE A 298 -16.32 -20.78 28.33
CA ILE A 298 -16.92 -22.03 27.88
C ILE A 298 -17.17 -21.94 26.39
N ARG A 299 -16.52 -22.85 25.63
CA ARG A 299 -16.61 -22.88 24.17
C ARG A 299 -17.73 -23.81 23.69
N SER A 300 -18.41 -23.41 22.63
CA SER A 300 -19.18 -24.36 21.82
C SER A 300 -18.24 -25.13 20.89
N SER A 301 -18.56 -26.38 20.61
CA SER A 301 -17.81 -27.28 19.72
C SER A 301 -18.76 -28.30 19.09
N ASP A 302 -18.26 -29.17 18.23
CA ASP A 302 -19.06 -30.28 17.68
C ASP A 302 -19.62 -31.20 18.76
N ALA A 303 -18.93 -31.29 19.92
CA ALA A 303 -19.36 -32.10 21.08
C ALA A 303 -20.22 -31.33 22.08
N VAL A 304 -20.14 -30.01 22.12
CA VAL A 304 -20.84 -29.12 23.07
C VAL A 304 -21.61 -28.08 22.28
N THR A 305 -22.93 -28.26 22.20
CA THR A 305 -23.78 -27.29 21.49
C THR A 305 -23.76 -25.93 22.19
N GLU A 306 -24.11 -24.89 21.47
CA GLU A 306 -24.21 -23.51 21.99
C GLU A 306 -25.08 -23.46 23.26
N ALA A 307 -26.28 -24.06 23.19
CA ALA A 307 -27.22 -24.12 24.33
C ALA A 307 -26.70 -24.94 25.52
N GLN A 308 -25.75 -25.85 25.31
CA GLN A 308 -25.08 -26.57 26.42
C GLN A 308 -23.98 -25.71 27.04
N ALA A 309 -23.21 -24.98 26.19
CA ALA A 309 -22.20 -24.03 26.65
C ALA A 309 -22.84 -22.91 27.49
N GLU A 310 -23.96 -22.35 27.00
CA GLU A 310 -24.74 -21.32 27.71
C GLU A 310 -25.22 -21.83 29.08
N ARG A 311 -25.87 -22.99 29.14
CA ARG A 311 -26.30 -23.55 30.43
C ARG A 311 -25.15 -23.79 31.40
N ARG A 312 -24.02 -24.28 30.90
CA ARG A 312 -22.84 -24.52 31.72
C ARG A 312 -22.23 -23.25 32.29
N ILE A 313 -22.18 -22.19 31.50
CA ILE A 313 -21.68 -20.90 31.98
C ILE A 313 -22.66 -20.28 32.99
N ASP A 314 -23.97 -20.44 32.81
CA ASP A 314 -25.00 -20.00 33.76
C ASP A 314 -24.88 -20.71 35.10
N GLU A 315 -24.66 -22.03 35.10
CA GLU A 315 -24.43 -22.83 36.32
C GLU A 315 -23.19 -22.35 37.05
N ILE A 316 -22.10 -22.06 36.33
CA ILE A 316 -20.86 -21.51 36.92
C ILE A 316 -21.13 -20.12 37.50
N TYR A 317 -21.90 -19.28 36.81
CA TYR A 317 -22.24 -17.95 37.29
C TYR A 317 -23.06 -18.00 38.57
N GLN A 318 -24.02 -18.91 38.67
CA GLN A 318 -24.78 -19.14 39.91
C GLN A 318 -23.87 -19.58 41.09
N GLN A 319 -22.92 -20.52 40.83
CA GLN A 319 -21.98 -20.93 41.84
C GLN A 319 -21.12 -19.75 42.36
N LEU A 320 -20.71 -18.86 41.47
CA LEU A 320 -19.98 -17.64 41.81
C LEU A 320 -20.84 -16.70 42.68
N GLN A 321 -22.11 -16.55 42.35
CA GLN A 321 -23.05 -15.77 43.14
C GLN A 321 -23.31 -16.37 44.54
N ASP A 322 -23.22 -17.70 44.65
CA ASP A 322 -23.35 -18.45 45.92
C ASP A 322 -22.03 -18.45 46.71
N GLY A 323 -20.96 -17.78 46.22
CA GLY A 323 -19.72 -17.57 46.95
C GLY A 323 -18.61 -18.57 46.62
N ALA A 324 -18.73 -19.34 45.54
CA ALA A 324 -17.66 -20.23 45.13
C ALA A 324 -16.41 -19.44 44.69
N ASP A 325 -15.24 -20.06 44.83
CA ASP A 325 -13.97 -19.45 44.46
C ASP A 325 -13.80 -19.39 42.92
N PHE A 326 -13.69 -18.19 42.39
CA PHE A 326 -13.54 -17.95 40.98
C PHE A 326 -12.33 -18.68 40.37
N ALA A 327 -11.19 -18.65 41.06
CA ALA A 327 -9.98 -19.26 40.55
C ALA A 327 -10.06 -20.79 40.52
N ALA A 328 -10.80 -21.39 41.47
CA ALA A 328 -11.06 -22.83 41.46
C ALA A 328 -11.95 -23.21 40.27
N LEU A 329 -13.06 -22.48 40.07
CA LEU A 329 -13.96 -22.71 38.95
C LEU A 329 -13.29 -22.46 37.58
N ALA A 330 -12.43 -21.46 37.50
CA ALA A 330 -11.65 -21.20 36.27
C ALA A 330 -10.69 -22.37 35.97
N ARG A 331 -10.01 -22.92 36.95
CA ARG A 331 -9.12 -24.08 36.76
C ARG A 331 -9.87 -25.35 36.38
N GLU A 332 -11.08 -25.50 36.89
CA GLU A 332 -11.88 -26.71 36.69
C GLU A 332 -12.66 -26.69 35.37
N PHE A 333 -13.20 -25.53 35.02
CA PHE A 333 -14.19 -25.44 33.93
C PHE A 333 -13.78 -24.61 32.75
N SER A 334 -12.78 -23.71 32.86
CA SER A 334 -12.44 -22.82 31.73
C SER A 334 -11.82 -23.57 30.57
N ASP A 335 -12.37 -23.37 29.38
CA ASP A 335 -11.80 -23.85 28.11
C ASP A 335 -10.64 -22.99 27.59
N ASP A 336 -10.35 -21.86 28.25
CA ASP A 336 -9.09 -21.15 28.07
C ASP A 336 -8.00 -21.77 28.96
N SER A 337 -7.26 -22.70 28.42
CA SER A 337 -6.25 -23.45 29.16
C SER A 337 -5.11 -22.59 29.71
N VAL A 338 -4.83 -21.44 29.09
CA VAL A 338 -3.74 -20.55 29.48
C VAL A 338 -4.13 -19.79 30.75
N SER A 339 -5.18 -18.97 30.67
CA SER A 339 -5.64 -18.19 31.82
C SER A 339 -6.33 -19.09 32.87
N GLY A 340 -7.06 -20.14 32.45
CA GLY A 340 -7.76 -21.06 33.32
C GLY A 340 -6.82 -21.71 34.36
N SER A 341 -5.63 -22.17 33.93
CA SER A 341 -4.61 -22.73 34.83
C SER A 341 -4.12 -21.74 35.90
N ASP A 342 -4.17 -20.43 35.59
CA ASP A 342 -3.84 -19.32 36.51
C ASP A 342 -5.09 -18.70 37.17
N GLY A 343 -6.14 -19.49 37.34
CA GLY A 343 -7.39 -19.05 37.98
C GLY A 343 -8.16 -18.02 37.15
N GLY A 344 -8.03 -18.05 35.83
CA GLY A 344 -8.69 -17.16 34.88
C GLY A 344 -7.97 -15.83 34.67
N ASN A 345 -6.79 -15.62 35.24
CA ASN A 345 -6.10 -14.34 35.23
C ASN A 345 -5.59 -13.96 33.81
N LEU A 346 -6.01 -12.80 33.34
CA LEU A 346 -5.55 -12.20 32.08
C LEU A 346 -4.52 -11.08 32.31
N GLY A 347 -4.26 -10.72 33.57
CA GLY A 347 -3.41 -9.60 33.91
C GLY A 347 -4.02 -8.24 33.61
N TRP A 348 -3.16 -7.28 33.29
CA TRP A 348 -3.59 -5.94 32.89
C TRP A 348 -3.90 -5.90 31.39
N VAL A 349 -5.13 -5.54 31.06
CA VAL A 349 -5.68 -5.47 29.70
C VAL A 349 -5.85 -4.01 29.31
N SER A 350 -5.33 -3.64 28.14
CA SER A 350 -5.50 -2.33 27.52
C SER A 350 -6.64 -2.36 26.49
N PRO A 351 -7.23 -1.20 26.15
CA PRO A 351 -8.20 -1.10 25.06
C PRO A 351 -7.65 -1.68 23.73
N GLY A 352 -8.50 -2.36 22.98
CA GLY A 352 -8.15 -2.98 21.69
C GLY A 352 -7.44 -4.32 21.78
N GLN A 353 -7.14 -4.83 22.98
CA GLN A 353 -6.50 -6.16 23.16
C GLN A 353 -7.49 -7.32 23.19
N MET A 354 -8.77 -7.04 23.42
CA MET A 354 -9.83 -8.05 23.50
C MET A 354 -10.81 -7.92 22.34
N VAL A 355 -11.55 -9.01 22.09
CA VAL A 355 -12.65 -8.95 21.10
C VAL A 355 -13.73 -8.00 21.56
N PRO A 356 -14.43 -7.31 20.65
CA PRO A 356 -15.32 -6.19 20.99
C PRO A 356 -16.36 -6.51 22.07
N ALA A 357 -16.98 -7.70 22.01
CA ALA A 357 -18.01 -8.08 23.00
C ALA A 357 -17.44 -8.25 24.40
N PHE A 358 -16.21 -8.80 24.55
CA PHE A 358 -15.52 -8.94 25.81
C PHE A 358 -15.03 -7.59 26.32
N GLU A 359 -14.50 -6.76 25.44
CA GLU A 359 -14.03 -5.42 25.78
C GLU A 359 -15.15 -4.53 26.29
N GLN A 360 -16.30 -4.55 25.63
CA GLN A 360 -17.50 -3.82 26.09
C GLN A 360 -17.91 -4.30 27.48
N ALA A 361 -18.01 -5.61 27.69
CA ALA A 361 -18.35 -6.18 28.99
C ALA A 361 -17.35 -5.80 30.10
N MET A 362 -16.06 -5.75 29.78
CA MET A 362 -15.01 -5.31 30.69
C MET A 362 -15.16 -3.82 31.06
N MET A 363 -15.59 -2.98 30.10
CA MET A 363 -15.85 -1.56 30.36
C MET A 363 -17.07 -1.36 31.26
N ASP A 364 -18.14 -2.15 31.05
CA ASP A 364 -19.42 -2.04 31.76
C ASP A 364 -19.38 -2.66 33.14
N ALA A 365 -18.50 -3.66 33.38
CA ALA A 365 -18.40 -4.38 34.67
C ALA A 365 -17.98 -3.46 35.81
N GLU A 366 -18.61 -3.58 36.98
CA GLU A 366 -18.13 -2.91 38.21
C GLU A 366 -16.90 -3.63 38.78
N VAL A 367 -16.00 -2.87 39.41
CA VAL A 367 -14.79 -3.45 40.00
C VAL A 367 -15.15 -4.34 41.18
N GLY A 368 -14.69 -5.58 41.13
CA GLY A 368 -14.96 -6.59 42.18
C GLY A 368 -16.19 -7.46 41.91
N GLU A 369 -17.09 -7.04 41.03
CA GLU A 369 -18.32 -7.75 40.67
C GLU A 369 -18.09 -8.76 39.53
N TYR A 370 -18.84 -9.85 39.55
CA TYR A 370 -18.88 -10.80 38.42
C TYR A 370 -19.82 -10.28 37.36
N TYR A 371 -19.33 -10.27 36.13
CA TYR A 371 -20.09 -9.78 34.98
C TYR A 371 -20.24 -10.87 33.92
N GLY A 372 -21.43 -11.01 33.41
CA GLY A 372 -21.77 -12.00 32.40
C GLY A 372 -23.03 -12.81 32.75
N PRO A 373 -23.30 -13.90 32.02
CA PRO A 373 -22.55 -14.42 30.86
C PRO A 373 -22.56 -13.51 29.64
N VAL A 374 -21.42 -13.39 28.97
CA VAL A 374 -21.21 -12.59 27.77
C VAL A 374 -20.80 -13.47 26.61
N ARG A 375 -21.48 -13.33 25.47
CA ARG A 375 -21.16 -14.10 24.26
C ARG A 375 -20.13 -13.38 23.38
N SER A 376 -19.10 -14.11 22.97
CA SER A 376 -18.13 -13.68 21.95
C SER A 376 -18.01 -14.71 20.83
N GLN A 377 -17.18 -14.42 19.83
CA GLN A 377 -16.81 -15.41 18.80
C GLN A 377 -16.08 -16.65 19.34
N PHE A 378 -15.54 -16.60 20.55
CA PHE A 378 -14.82 -17.71 21.19
C PHE A 378 -15.69 -18.56 22.10
N GLY A 379 -16.89 -18.13 22.44
CA GLY A 379 -17.82 -18.79 23.34
C GLY A 379 -18.43 -17.84 24.36
N TRP A 380 -18.84 -18.39 25.49
CA TRP A 380 -19.46 -17.68 26.61
C TRP A 380 -18.44 -17.37 27.70
N HIS A 381 -18.47 -16.16 28.21
CA HIS A 381 -17.53 -15.65 29.21
C HIS A 381 -18.26 -15.18 30.47
N ILE A 382 -17.65 -15.45 31.62
CA ILE A 382 -17.84 -14.68 32.85
C ILE A 382 -16.53 -13.95 33.10
N LEU A 383 -16.58 -12.68 33.42
CA LEU A 383 -15.41 -11.91 33.75
C LEU A 383 -15.57 -11.19 35.09
N GLN A 384 -14.44 -10.82 35.68
CA GLN A 384 -14.37 -9.93 36.82
C GLN A 384 -13.26 -8.93 36.59
N VAL A 385 -13.58 -7.65 36.67
CA VAL A 385 -12.58 -6.59 36.73
C VAL A 385 -12.14 -6.46 38.19
N GLN A 386 -10.89 -6.80 38.46
CA GLN A 386 -10.33 -6.75 39.80
C GLN A 386 -9.88 -5.34 40.18
N GLU A 387 -9.30 -4.66 39.24
CA GLU A 387 -8.72 -3.33 39.39
C GLU A 387 -8.81 -2.52 38.09
N ARG A 388 -8.82 -1.20 38.22
CA ARG A 388 -8.63 -0.25 37.13
C ARG A 388 -7.51 0.71 37.44
N ARG A 389 -6.70 1.02 36.46
CA ARG A 389 -5.67 2.05 36.58
C ARG A 389 -5.60 2.91 35.34
N GLN A 390 -5.17 4.15 35.49
CA GLN A 390 -4.64 4.93 34.38
C GLN A 390 -3.17 4.58 34.26
N GLN A 391 -2.78 4.04 33.12
CA GLN A 391 -1.40 3.72 32.81
C GLN A 391 -0.91 4.78 31.82
N ASP A 392 0.16 5.44 32.18
CA ASP A 392 0.92 6.20 31.20
C ASP A 392 1.57 5.20 30.25
N VAL A 393 1.07 5.19 29.00
CA VAL A 393 1.58 4.36 27.91
C VAL A 393 2.44 5.16 26.95
N THR A 394 2.70 6.42 27.28
CA THR A 394 3.44 7.35 26.46
C THR A 394 4.77 6.76 26.01
N ASN A 395 5.54 6.15 26.91
CA ASN A 395 6.82 5.55 26.55
C ASN A 395 6.66 4.26 25.72
N ALA A 396 5.76 3.37 26.08
CA ALA A 396 5.52 2.13 25.30
C ALA A 396 4.97 2.43 23.92
N ASN A 397 4.06 3.41 23.81
CA ASN A 397 3.54 3.88 22.53
C ASN A 397 4.62 4.62 21.73
N ARG A 398 5.44 5.45 22.37
CA ARG A 398 6.59 6.09 21.72
C ARG A 398 7.59 5.07 21.19
N GLU A 399 7.93 4.03 21.95
CA GLU A 399 8.80 2.96 21.46
C GLU A 399 8.16 2.20 20.27
N SER A 400 6.86 1.91 20.35
CA SER A 400 6.13 1.24 19.27
C SER A 400 6.07 2.12 18.03
N GLN A 401 5.73 3.40 18.18
CA GLN A 401 5.73 4.38 17.11
C GLN A 401 7.13 4.58 16.51
N ALA A 402 8.15 4.69 17.37
CA ALA A 402 9.54 4.77 16.94
C ALA A 402 9.95 3.55 16.10
N ARG A 403 9.63 2.34 16.55
CA ARG A 403 9.88 1.11 15.79
C ARG A 403 9.17 1.11 14.44
N GLN A 404 7.89 1.51 14.44
CA GLN A 404 7.10 1.57 13.22
C GLN A 404 7.65 2.62 12.24
N ALA A 405 8.04 3.79 12.74
CA ALA A 405 8.62 4.86 11.95
C ALA A 405 9.98 4.44 11.35
N ILE A 406 10.86 3.86 12.17
CA ILE A 406 12.15 3.32 11.71
C ILE A 406 11.92 2.22 10.67
N TYR A 407 10.92 1.35 10.89
CA TYR A 407 10.55 0.29 9.95
C TYR A 407 10.14 0.88 8.59
N GLN A 408 9.19 1.81 8.58
CA GLN A 408 8.70 2.44 7.35
C GLN A 408 9.85 3.07 6.56
N ARG A 409 10.70 3.84 7.23
CA ARG A 409 11.85 4.48 6.63
C ARG A 409 12.86 3.50 6.03
N LYS A 410 13.20 2.44 6.80
CA LYS A 410 14.11 1.39 6.31
C LYS A 410 13.48 0.57 5.20
N PHE A 411 12.20 0.26 5.33
CA PHE A 411 11.46 -0.48 4.30
C PHE A 411 11.43 0.29 2.98
N GLU A 412 11.16 1.58 3.02
CA GLU A 412 11.13 2.42 1.83
C GLU A 412 12.49 2.47 1.13
N THR A 413 13.56 2.66 1.90
CA THR A 413 14.93 2.64 1.36
C THR A 413 15.29 1.27 0.77
N GLU A 414 14.98 0.20 1.48
CA GLU A 414 15.25 -1.17 1.04
C GLU A 414 14.38 -1.56 -0.16
N LEU A 415 13.15 -1.05 -0.24
CA LEU A 415 12.26 -1.25 -1.38
C LEU A 415 12.86 -0.65 -2.65
N GLN A 416 13.35 0.59 -2.60
CA GLN A 416 13.98 1.23 -3.76
C GLN A 416 15.24 0.46 -4.21
N ASN A 417 16.06 0.00 -3.27
CA ASN A 417 17.23 -0.81 -3.59
C ASN A 417 16.82 -2.14 -4.23
N TRP A 418 15.82 -2.80 -3.67
CA TRP A 418 15.33 -4.07 -4.17
C TRP A 418 14.66 -3.95 -5.54
N LEU A 419 13.87 -2.88 -5.80
CA LEU A 419 13.26 -2.66 -7.10
C LEU A 419 14.31 -2.48 -8.20
N ARG A 420 15.42 -1.79 -7.91
CA ARG A 420 16.55 -1.71 -8.84
C ARG A 420 17.23 -3.07 -9.04
N GLU A 421 17.52 -3.78 -7.95
CA GLU A 421 18.10 -5.12 -7.98
C GLU A 421 17.31 -6.04 -8.94
N ILE A 422 15.99 -6.14 -8.78
CA ILE A 422 15.16 -7.00 -9.63
C ILE A 422 15.05 -6.49 -11.07
N ARG A 423 15.09 -5.16 -11.28
CA ARG A 423 15.09 -4.57 -12.62
C ARG A 423 16.39 -4.87 -13.38
N ASP A 424 17.52 -4.80 -12.69
CA ASP A 424 18.85 -5.11 -13.26
C ASP A 424 19.03 -6.60 -13.54
N GLU A 425 18.39 -7.48 -12.78
CA GLU A 425 18.44 -8.94 -12.95
C GLU A 425 17.50 -9.44 -14.05
N ALA A 426 16.42 -8.71 -14.36
CA ALA A 426 15.40 -9.12 -15.32
C ALA A 426 15.90 -8.95 -16.77
N PHE A 427 15.55 -9.92 -17.62
CA PHE A 427 15.71 -9.76 -19.06
C PHE A 427 14.59 -8.89 -19.62
N VAL A 428 14.96 -7.75 -20.22
CA VAL A 428 13.99 -6.83 -20.85
C VAL A 428 14.41 -6.54 -22.27
N GLU A 429 13.53 -6.77 -23.23
CA GLU A 429 13.74 -6.47 -24.65
C GLU A 429 12.66 -5.50 -25.11
N PHE A 430 13.04 -4.27 -25.44
CA PHE A 430 12.11 -3.27 -25.96
C PHE A 430 11.77 -3.54 -27.42
N LYS A 431 10.54 -3.22 -27.83
CA LYS A 431 10.01 -3.48 -29.17
C LYS A 431 9.46 -2.21 -29.81
N GLY A 432 9.35 -2.22 -31.14
CA GLY A 432 8.72 -1.14 -31.91
C GLY A 432 9.47 0.18 -31.79
N GLU A 433 8.73 1.23 -31.43
CA GLU A 433 9.28 2.59 -31.27
C GLU A 433 10.18 2.76 -30.04
N TYR A 434 10.12 1.80 -29.09
CA TYR A 434 10.93 1.82 -27.87
C TYR A 434 12.26 1.06 -28.03
N SER A 435 12.56 0.48 -29.19
CA SER A 435 13.80 -0.31 -29.42
C SER A 435 15.09 0.50 -29.19
N ASP A 436 15.03 1.81 -29.32
CA ASP A 436 16.19 2.68 -29.08
C ASP A 436 16.58 2.79 -27.61
N LEU A 437 15.67 2.40 -26.70
CA LEU A 437 15.92 2.35 -25.25
C LEU A 437 16.91 1.20 -24.91
N ASP A 438 16.91 0.09 -25.66
CA ASP A 438 17.92 -0.98 -25.52
C ASP A 438 19.32 -0.48 -25.82
N ALA A 439 19.50 0.33 -26.86
CA ALA A 439 20.80 0.85 -27.27
C ALA A 439 21.42 1.80 -26.22
N SER A 440 20.58 2.44 -25.40
CA SER A 440 21.04 3.29 -24.27
C SER A 440 21.54 2.47 -23.09
N ASN A 441 21.00 1.26 -22.87
CA ASN A 441 21.38 0.35 -21.78
C ASN A 441 22.64 -0.48 -22.13
N GLU A 442 22.81 -0.91 -23.39
CA GLU A 442 24.05 -1.62 -23.81
C GLU A 442 25.31 -0.75 -23.73
N ASN A 443 25.18 0.57 -23.94
CA ASN A 443 26.30 1.50 -23.80
C ASN A 443 26.70 1.77 -22.33
N LYS A 444 25.81 1.50 -21.37
CA LYS A 444 26.08 1.67 -19.94
C LYS A 444 26.83 0.50 -19.32
N GLY A 445 26.74 -0.70 -19.89
CA GLY A 445 27.43 -1.91 -19.42
C GLY A 445 28.80 -2.18 -20.06
N ALA A 446 29.25 -1.33 -21.00
CA ALA A 446 30.51 -1.52 -21.78
C ALA A 446 31.61 -0.47 -21.49
N SER A 447 31.42 0.40 -20.48
CA SER A 447 32.41 1.45 -20.13
C SER A 447 33.09 1.23 -18.76
#